data_35bf9fb38b6e4e405ec6c01e92ad4878
#
_entry.id   35bf9fb38b6e4e405ec6c01e92ad4878
#
_cell.length_a   1.000
_cell.length_b   1.000
_cell.length_c   1.000
_cell.angle_alpha   90.00
_cell.angle_beta   90.00
_cell.angle_gamma   90.00
#
_symmetry.space_group_name_H-M   'P 1'
#
loop_
_entity.id
_entity.type
_entity.pdbx_description
1 polymer ?
#
loop_
_entity_poly.entity_id
_entity_poly.type
_entity_poly.pdbx_seq_one_letter_code
_entity_poly.pdbx_strand_id
1 'polypeptide(L)'
;ELQDFEKAVRVNYLAPSLLISYCWSNLIKNKGKVINILSGASINAIEGWTAYCSTKAALHMINQQTHLEGNQYGISSIGLSPGMVDTDMQGKIRASGINQVSKVRKEDLINSKKTGLFALWCASSDANEFSGQMISENDQIVRAKYKAWINSQKLSL
;
A
#
# COMPACT_ATOMS: atom_id res chain seq x y z
N GLU A 1 -0.95 -19.47 -14.13
CA GLU A 1 0.01 -20.58 -14.16
C GLU A 1 0.89 -20.56 -12.92
N LEU A 2 1.61 -21.67 -12.60
CA LEU A 2 2.46 -21.76 -11.40
C LEU A 2 3.53 -20.66 -11.37
N GLN A 3 4.15 -20.38 -12.51
CA GLN A 3 5.18 -19.33 -12.64
C GLN A 3 4.69 -17.94 -12.27
N ASP A 4 3.45 -17.60 -12.62
CA ASP A 4 2.84 -16.31 -12.27
C ASP A 4 2.58 -16.21 -10.77
N PHE A 5 2.16 -17.33 -10.16
CA PHE A 5 1.98 -17.41 -8.72
C PHE A 5 3.32 -17.25 -7.98
N GLU A 6 4.35 -17.98 -8.40
CA GLU A 6 5.69 -17.85 -7.82
C GLU A 6 6.23 -16.41 -7.94
N LYS A 7 6.04 -15.78 -9.11
CA LYS A 7 6.44 -14.38 -9.32
C LYS A 7 5.70 -13.45 -8.37
N ALA A 8 4.40 -13.63 -8.19
CA ALA A 8 3.61 -12.84 -7.25
C ALA A 8 4.11 -13.00 -5.81
N VAL A 9 4.43 -14.23 -5.37
CA VAL A 9 5.02 -14.52 -4.05
C VAL A 9 6.37 -13.82 -3.89
N ARG A 10 7.25 -13.93 -4.87
CA ARG A 10 8.57 -13.30 -4.83
C ARG A 10 8.48 -11.78 -4.72
N VAL A 11 7.63 -11.14 -5.51
CA VAL A 11 7.54 -9.67 -5.58
C VAL A 11 6.73 -9.08 -4.42
N ASN A 12 5.58 -9.67 -4.06
CA ASN A 12 4.66 -9.09 -3.09
C ASN A 12 4.90 -9.56 -1.64
N TYR A 13 5.63 -10.66 -1.44
CA TYR A 13 5.85 -11.23 -0.11
C TYR A 13 7.33 -11.34 0.25
N LEU A 14 8.13 -12.11 -0.51
CA LEU A 14 9.53 -12.36 -0.14
C LEU A 14 10.39 -11.09 -0.23
N ALA A 15 10.28 -10.32 -1.31
CA ALA A 15 11.09 -9.13 -1.49
C ALA A 15 10.87 -8.08 -0.40
N PRO A 16 9.63 -7.65 -0.07
CA PRO A 16 9.41 -6.69 1.03
C PRO A 16 9.84 -7.26 2.38
N SER A 17 9.61 -8.56 2.68
CA SER A 17 10.06 -9.19 3.92
C SER A 17 11.58 -9.12 4.08
N LEU A 18 12.32 -9.49 3.03
CA LEU A 18 13.77 -9.44 3.03
C LEU A 18 14.31 -8.02 3.15
N LEU A 19 13.72 -7.06 2.40
CA LEU A 19 14.12 -5.65 2.48
C LEU A 19 13.94 -5.08 3.88
N ILE A 20 12.80 -5.34 4.52
CA ILE A 20 12.56 -4.91 5.91
C ILE A 20 13.59 -5.55 6.84
N SER A 21 13.84 -6.85 6.72
CA SER A 21 14.82 -7.57 7.53
C SER A 21 16.24 -7.01 7.36
N TYR A 22 16.70 -6.81 6.14
CA TYR A 22 18.03 -6.23 5.87
C TYR A 22 18.17 -4.79 6.37
N CYS A 23 17.08 -4.02 6.32
CA CYS A 23 17.08 -2.64 6.79
C CYS A 23 16.82 -2.50 8.30
N TRP A 24 16.53 -3.58 9.03
CA TRP A 24 16.00 -3.54 10.39
C TRP A 24 16.86 -2.73 11.36
N SER A 25 18.16 -2.96 11.39
CA SER A 25 19.09 -2.20 12.25
C SER A 25 19.11 -0.71 11.91
N ASN A 26 19.01 -0.35 10.61
CA ASN A 26 18.94 1.03 10.17
C ASN A 26 17.58 1.67 10.51
N LEU A 27 16.50 0.91 10.42
CA LEU A 27 15.15 1.36 10.82
C LEU A 27 15.13 1.68 12.32
N ILE A 28 15.70 0.82 13.17
CA ILE A 28 15.84 1.07 14.63
C ILE A 28 16.66 2.36 14.87
N LYS A 29 17.86 2.42 14.28
CA LYS A 29 18.80 3.55 14.50
C LYS A 29 18.16 4.90 14.15
N ASN A 30 17.35 4.96 13.09
CA ASN A 30 16.81 6.19 12.55
C ASN A 30 15.32 6.40 12.90
N LYS A 31 14.69 5.53 13.70
CA LYS A 31 13.23 5.52 13.92
C LYS A 31 12.50 5.58 12.58
N GLY A 32 12.90 4.68 11.68
CA GLY A 32 12.56 4.72 10.27
C GLY A 32 11.10 4.39 9.99
N LYS A 33 10.72 4.50 8.72
CA LYS A 33 9.37 4.21 8.26
C LYS A 33 9.36 3.17 7.16
N VAL A 34 8.34 2.33 7.18
CA VAL A 34 8.02 1.37 6.12
C VAL A 34 6.65 1.71 5.56
N ILE A 35 6.55 1.93 4.26
CA ILE A 35 5.29 2.14 3.58
C ILE A 35 5.06 0.96 2.64
N ASN A 36 4.12 0.10 3.00
CA ASN A 36 3.73 -1.06 2.20
C ASN A 36 2.56 -0.68 1.29
N ILE A 37 2.73 -0.79 -0.02
CA ILE A 37 1.63 -0.56 -0.97
C ILE A 37 0.73 -1.79 -0.96
N LEU A 38 -0.39 -1.66 -0.25
CA LEU A 38 -1.43 -2.67 -0.11
C LEU A 38 -2.54 -2.52 -1.18
N SER A 39 -3.63 -3.19 -0.97
CA SER A 39 -4.82 -3.16 -1.83
C SER A 39 -6.03 -3.62 -1.02
N GLY A 40 -7.23 -3.21 -1.41
CA GLY A 40 -8.46 -3.83 -0.93
C GLY A 40 -8.50 -5.34 -1.14
N ALA A 41 -7.75 -5.87 -2.11
CA ALA A 41 -7.55 -7.29 -2.33
C ALA A 41 -6.82 -8.02 -1.19
N SER A 42 -6.18 -7.30 -0.27
CA SER A 42 -5.54 -7.91 0.92
C SER A 42 -6.53 -8.37 2.00
N ILE A 43 -7.77 -7.92 1.92
CA ILE A 43 -8.84 -8.24 2.87
C ILE A 43 -10.14 -8.70 2.19
N ASN A 44 -10.21 -8.60 0.85
CA ASN A 44 -11.37 -9.03 0.07
C ASN A 44 -10.94 -9.97 -1.04
N ALA A 45 -11.65 -11.09 -1.18
CA ALA A 45 -11.46 -12.00 -2.30
C ALA A 45 -11.99 -11.37 -3.60
N ILE A 46 -11.24 -11.53 -4.69
CA ILE A 46 -11.61 -11.06 -6.03
C ILE A 46 -11.49 -12.24 -6.99
N GLU A 47 -12.52 -12.48 -7.77
CA GLU A 47 -12.56 -13.56 -8.76
C GLU A 47 -11.35 -13.52 -9.71
N GLY A 48 -10.70 -14.67 -9.92
CA GLY A 48 -9.54 -14.80 -10.79
C GLY A 48 -8.22 -14.24 -10.21
N TRP A 49 -8.20 -13.70 -8.98
CA TRP A 49 -7.03 -13.04 -8.39
C TRP A 49 -6.42 -13.77 -7.19
N THR A 50 -6.51 -15.11 -7.16
CA THR A 50 -6.00 -15.91 -6.03
C THR A 50 -4.56 -15.54 -5.65
N ALA A 51 -3.63 -15.53 -6.59
CA ALA A 51 -2.22 -15.19 -6.33
C ALA A 51 -2.06 -13.75 -5.81
N TYR A 52 -2.76 -12.80 -6.42
CA TYR A 52 -2.69 -11.40 -6.01
C TYR A 52 -3.28 -11.17 -4.62
N CYS A 53 -4.50 -11.65 -4.37
CA CYS A 53 -5.17 -11.50 -3.07
C CYS A 53 -4.34 -12.14 -1.95
N SER A 54 -3.89 -13.39 -2.15
CA SER A 54 -3.11 -14.12 -1.15
C SER A 54 -1.79 -13.41 -0.82
N THR A 55 -1.08 -12.94 -1.84
CA THR A 55 0.21 -12.25 -1.61
C THR A 55 0.04 -10.86 -1.03
N LYS A 56 -1.05 -10.15 -1.36
CA LYS A 56 -1.38 -8.86 -0.72
C LYS A 56 -1.86 -9.03 0.72
N ALA A 57 -2.57 -10.12 1.05
CA ALA A 57 -2.89 -10.47 2.43
C ALA A 57 -1.62 -10.77 3.25
N ALA A 58 -0.66 -11.50 2.67
CA ALA A 58 0.63 -11.73 3.30
C ALA A 58 1.40 -10.43 3.54
N LEU A 59 1.44 -9.51 2.56
CA LEU A 59 2.07 -8.20 2.73
C LEU A 59 1.35 -7.34 3.79
N HIS A 60 0.04 -7.45 3.91
CA HIS A 60 -0.71 -6.78 4.97
C HIS A 60 -0.30 -7.30 6.36
N MET A 61 -0.15 -8.62 6.51
CA MET A 61 0.35 -9.21 7.75
C MET A 61 1.78 -8.75 8.06
N ILE A 62 2.67 -8.65 7.06
CA ILE A 62 4.02 -8.09 7.22
C ILE A 62 3.96 -6.65 7.76
N ASN A 63 3.03 -5.83 7.26
CA ASN A 63 2.84 -4.47 7.74
C ASN A 63 2.50 -4.44 9.24
N GLN A 64 1.57 -5.28 9.66
CA GLN A 64 1.15 -5.39 11.07
C GLN A 64 2.29 -5.95 11.94
N GLN A 65 2.99 -6.96 11.47
CA GLN A 65 4.11 -7.57 12.18
C GLN A 65 5.27 -6.59 12.35
N THR A 66 5.60 -5.82 11.29
CA THR A 66 6.63 -4.78 11.34
C THR A 66 6.27 -3.70 12.37
N HIS A 67 5.00 -3.32 12.49
CA HIS A 67 4.54 -2.41 13.54
C HIS A 67 4.68 -3.05 14.93
N LEU A 68 4.18 -4.27 15.10
CA LEU A 68 4.19 -4.97 16.40
C LEU A 68 5.62 -5.09 16.96
N GLU A 69 6.58 -5.48 16.12
CA GLU A 69 7.97 -5.67 16.53
C GLU A 69 8.76 -4.37 16.58
N GLY A 70 8.46 -3.43 15.70
CA GLY A 70 9.25 -2.22 15.50
C GLY A 70 8.81 -1.01 16.32
N ASN A 71 7.53 -0.95 16.74
CA ASN A 71 6.97 0.23 17.41
C ASN A 71 7.72 0.60 18.69
N GLN A 72 8.19 -0.37 19.46
CA GLN A 72 9.02 -0.14 20.66
C GLN A 72 10.34 0.58 20.36
N TYR A 73 10.84 0.50 19.12
CA TYR A 73 12.04 1.19 18.65
C TYR A 73 11.73 2.48 17.89
N GLY A 74 10.46 2.88 17.82
CA GLY A 74 10.02 4.06 17.09
C GLY A 74 9.88 3.86 15.58
N ILE A 75 9.91 2.61 15.08
CA ILE A 75 9.64 2.29 13.68
C ILE A 75 8.13 2.43 13.42
N SER A 76 7.77 3.13 12.36
CA SER A 76 6.39 3.22 11.87
C SER A 76 6.22 2.38 10.60
N SER A 77 5.18 1.54 10.55
CA SER A 77 4.84 0.74 9.37
C SER A 77 3.40 1.01 8.96
N ILE A 78 3.19 1.57 7.77
CA ILE A 78 1.88 1.96 7.26
C ILE A 78 1.57 1.18 5.98
N GLY A 79 0.41 0.54 5.95
CA GLY A 79 -0.15 -0.05 4.76
C GLY A 79 -0.95 0.99 3.97
N LEU A 80 -0.49 1.37 2.79
CA LEU A 80 -1.19 2.31 1.92
C LEU A 80 -2.03 1.54 0.90
N SER A 81 -3.35 1.71 0.95
CA SER A 81 -4.29 1.22 -0.09
C SER A 81 -4.65 2.38 -1.03
N PRO A 82 -4.04 2.45 -2.22
CA PRO A 82 -4.17 3.62 -3.09
C PRO A 82 -5.49 3.66 -3.87
N GLY A 83 -6.30 2.62 -3.80
CA GLY A 83 -7.44 2.46 -4.71
C GLY A 83 -7.01 2.02 -6.12
N MET A 84 -7.81 2.36 -7.13
CA MET A 84 -7.54 2.00 -8.53
C MET A 84 -6.79 3.12 -9.24
N VAL A 85 -5.47 2.96 -9.34
CA VAL A 85 -4.57 3.98 -9.90
C VAL A 85 -4.34 3.73 -11.39
N ASP A 86 -4.33 4.79 -12.21
CA ASP A 86 -4.04 4.69 -13.65
C ASP A 86 -2.57 4.28 -13.88
N THR A 87 -2.41 3.00 -14.20
CA THR A 87 -1.13 2.32 -14.43
C THR A 87 -1.28 1.29 -15.55
N ASP A 88 -0.17 0.82 -16.09
CA ASP A 88 -0.16 -0.26 -17.10
C ASP A 88 -0.86 -1.54 -16.60
N MET A 89 -0.79 -1.80 -15.29
CA MET A 89 -1.51 -2.93 -14.66
C MET A 89 -3.01 -2.81 -14.90
N GLN A 90 -3.59 -1.62 -14.75
CA GLN A 90 -5.03 -1.40 -14.99
C GLN A 90 -5.41 -1.61 -16.45
N GLY A 91 -4.53 -1.30 -17.39
CA GLY A 91 -4.72 -1.64 -18.80
C GLY A 91 -4.88 -3.15 -19.02
N LYS A 92 -4.00 -3.95 -18.40
CA LYS A 92 -4.05 -5.42 -18.45
C LYS A 92 -5.29 -5.99 -17.76
N ILE A 93 -5.69 -5.43 -16.63
CA ILE A 93 -6.89 -5.83 -15.89
C ILE A 93 -8.14 -5.60 -16.75
N ARG A 94 -8.29 -4.43 -17.36
CA ARG A 94 -9.42 -4.14 -18.27
C ARG A 94 -9.46 -5.11 -19.46
N ALA A 95 -8.31 -5.39 -20.04
CA ALA A 95 -8.22 -6.34 -21.17
C ALA A 95 -8.60 -7.78 -20.81
N SER A 96 -8.46 -8.17 -19.54
CA SER A 96 -8.78 -9.54 -19.09
C SER A 96 -10.28 -9.82 -19.04
N GLY A 97 -11.12 -8.84 -18.76
CA GLY A 97 -12.57 -9.00 -18.65
C GLY A 97 -13.06 -9.94 -17.52
N ILE A 98 -12.17 -10.40 -16.63
CA ILE A 98 -12.45 -11.52 -15.71
C ILE A 98 -13.46 -11.15 -14.62
N ASN A 99 -13.39 -9.92 -14.05
CA ASN A 99 -14.15 -9.54 -12.87
C ASN A 99 -14.64 -8.09 -12.94
N GLN A 100 -15.32 -7.64 -11.88
CA GLN A 100 -15.88 -6.27 -11.83
C GLN A 100 -14.79 -5.18 -11.89
N VAL A 101 -13.57 -5.43 -11.41
CA VAL A 101 -12.47 -4.45 -11.49
C VAL A 101 -12.07 -4.19 -12.94
N SER A 102 -12.23 -5.18 -13.84
CA SER A 102 -11.95 -5.01 -15.27
C SER A 102 -12.92 -4.07 -15.98
N LYS A 103 -14.09 -3.80 -15.39
CA LYS A 103 -15.13 -2.92 -15.94
C LYS A 103 -14.93 -1.45 -15.58
N VAL A 104 -13.96 -1.12 -14.72
CA VAL A 104 -13.68 0.26 -14.33
C VAL A 104 -13.13 1.05 -15.50
N ARG A 105 -13.76 2.19 -15.78
CA ARG A 105 -13.40 3.05 -16.90
C ARG A 105 -12.08 3.77 -16.60
N LYS A 106 -11.34 4.12 -17.63
CA LYS A 106 -10.06 4.81 -17.47
C LYS A 106 -10.18 6.16 -16.77
N GLU A 107 -11.25 6.90 -17.06
CA GLU A 107 -11.55 8.21 -16.48
C GLU A 107 -11.89 8.16 -14.99
N ASP A 108 -12.28 6.99 -14.49
CA ASP A 108 -12.58 6.78 -13.06
C ASP A 108 -11.33 6.38 -12.24
N LEU A 109 -10.18 6.20 -12.90
CA LEU A 109 -8.93 5.85 -12.23
C LEU A 109 -8.28 7.05 -11.55
N ILE A 110 -7.61 6.77 -10.44
CA ILE A 110 -6.89 7.78 -9.67
C ILE A 110 -5.57 8.13 -10.39
N ASN A 111 -5.28 9.40 -10.51
CA ASN A 111 -4.01 9.86 -11.06
C ASN A 111 -2.84 9.44 -10.13
N SER A 112 -1.79 8.87 -10.71
CA SER A 112 -0.62 8.37 -9.96
C SER A 112 0.10 9.45 -9.13
N LYS A 113 0.07 10.72 -9.57
CA LYS A 113 0.62 11.83 -8.78
C LYS A 113 -0.11 12.02 -7.45
N LYS A 114 -1.45 11.87 -7.41
CA LYS A 114 -2.21 11.95 -6.16
C LYS A 114 -1.82 10.83 -5.21
N THR A 115 -1.67 9.61 -5.73
CA THR A 115 -1.17 8.48 -4.94
C THR A 115 0.24 8.73 -4.40
N GLY A 116 1.12 9.32 -5.22
CA GLY A 116 2.47 9.71 -4.80
C GLY A 116 2.49 10.72 -3.66
N LEU A 117 1.63 11.76 -3.72
CA LEU A 117 1.48 12.73 -2.64
C LEU A 117 0.93 12.10 -1.36
N PHE A 118 -0.03 11.18 -1.48
CA PHE A 118 -0.54 10.43 -0.32
C PHE A 118 0.54 9.54 0.29
N ALA A 119 1.38 8.88 -0.52
CA ALA A 119 2.52 8.12 -0.03
C ALA A 119 3.57 9.01 0.68
N LEU A 120 3.80 10.22 0.16
CA LEU A 120 4.68 11.20 0.81
C LEU A 120 4.16 11.63 2.18
N TRP A 121 2.86 11.87 2.31
CA TRP A 121 2.25 12.11 3.62
C TRP A 121 2.40 10.91 4.56
N CYS A 122 2.18 9.68 4.08
CA CYS A 122 2.40 8.48 4.88
C CYS A 122 3.85 8.39 5.40
N ALA A 123 4.81 8.93 4.66
CA ALA A 123 6.21 8.99 5.06
C ALA A 123 6.53 10.13 6.06
N SER A 124 5.63 11.11 6.24
CA SER A 124 5.80 12.20 7.21
C SER A 124 5.46 11.76 8.64
N SER A 125 5.86 12.56 9.65
CA SER A 125 5.49 12.33 11.06
C SER A 125 3.98 12.42 11.30
N ASP A 126 3.26 13.19 10.49
CA ASP A 126 1.82 13.45 10.66
C ASP A 126 0.96 12.18 10.44
N ALA A 127 1.52 11.14 9.83
CA ALA A 127 0.85 9.86 9.63
C ALA A 127 1.21 8.80 10.68
N ASN A 128 2.05 9.10 11.68
CA ASN A 128 2.54 8.09 12.65
C ASN A 128 1.45 7.37 13.42
N GLU A 129 0.35 8.04 13.72
CA GLU A 129 -0.79 7.46 14.42
C GLU A 129 -1.46 6.28 13.68
N PHE A 130 -1.24 6.19 12.37
CA PHE A 130 -1.75 5.11 11.53
C PHE A 130 -0.78 3.92 11.40
N SER A 131 0.30 3.90 12.17
CA SER A 131 1.24 2.78 12.15
C SER A 131 0.55 1.46 12.52
N GLY A 132 0.84 0.41 11.77
CA GLY A 132 0.19 -0.90 11.86
C GLY A 132 -1.09 -1.03 11.05
N GLN A 133 -1.68 0.06 10.60
CA GLN A 133 -2.96 0.05 9.89
C GLN A 133 -2.79 0.00 8.37
N MET A 134 -3.82 -0.47 7.70
CA MET A 134 -4.03 -0.23 6.28
C MET A 134 -4.94 0.99 6.13
N ILE A 135 -4.44 2.04 5.49
CA ILE A 135 -5.17 3.30 5.29
C ILE A 135 -5.45 3.60 3.82
N SER A 136 -6.50 4.34 3.58
CA SER A 136 -6.91 4.80 2.25
C SER A 136 -7.40 6.24 2.33
N GLU A 137 -7.22 7.00 1.25
CA GLU A 137 -7.81 8.34 1.12
C GLU A 137 -9.35 8.34 1.15
N ASN A 138 -9.99 7.17 1.01
CA ASN A 138 -11.43 7.01 1.13
C ASN A 138 -11.93 7.03 2.59
N ASP A 139 -11.06 6.77 3.56
CA ASP A 139 -11.38 6.92 4.98
C ASP A 139 -11.52 8.41 5.34
N GLN A 140 -12.58 8.77 6.07
CA GLN A 140 -12.89 10.17 6.38
C GLN A 140 -11.84 10.82 7.29
N ILE A 141 -11.35 10.08 8.29
CA ILE A 141 -10.36 10.58 9.24
C ILE A 141 -9.02 10.79 8.54
N VAL A 142 -8.58 9.76 7.78
CA VAL A 142 -7.35 9.80 7.00
C VAL A 142 -7.38 10.96 6.00
N ARG A 143 -8.50 11.12 5.28
CA ARG A 143 -8.69 12.20 4.31
C ARG A 143 -8.62 13.59 4.95
N ALA A 144 -9.23 13.78 6.11
CA ALA A 144 -9.21 15.06 6.81
C ALA A 144 -7.78 15.45 7.20
N LYS A 145 -7.01 14.51 7.78
CA LYS A 145 -5.61 14.73 8.18
C LYS A 145 -4.69 14.96 6.98
N TYR A 146 -4.85 14.15 5.94
CA TYR A 146 -4.09 14.31 4.70
C TYR A 146 -4.35 15.68 4.05
N LYS A 147 -5.60 16.14 3.96
CA LYS A 147 -5.94 17.48 3.42
C LYS A 147 -5.34 18.60 4.27
N ALA A 148 -5.37 18.49 5.59
CA ALA A 148 -4.72 19.46 6.47
C ALA A 148 -3.23 19.55 6.21
N TRP A 149 -2.57 18.40 6.02
CA TRP A 149 -1.14 18.34 5.68
C TRP A 149 -0.85 18.97 4.31
N ILE A 150 -1.62 18.65 3.25
CA ILE A 150 -1.48 19.27 1.92
C ILE A 150 -1.54 20.79 2.02
N ASN A 151 -2.51 21.33 2.76
CA ASN A 151 -2.68 22.78 2.93
C ASN A 151 -1.47 23.40 3.67
N SER A 152 -0.93 22.71 4.68
CA SER A 152 0.25 23.20 5.43
C SER A 152 1.53 23.23 4.58
N GLN A 153 1.66 22.30 3.61
CA GLN A 153 2.80 22.24 2.69
C GLN A 153 2.65 23.17 1.48
N LYS A 154 1.50 23.87 1.33
CA LYS A 154 1.18 24.71 0.14
C LYS A 154 1.26 23.92 -1.18
N LEU A 155 0.98 22.63 -1.16
CA LEU A 155 0.96 21.77 -2.34
C LEU A 155 -0.39 21.90 -3.07
N SER A 156 -0.35 21.97 -4.40
CA SER A 156 -1.55 21.88 -5.25
C SER A 156 -1.77 20.44 -5.71
N LEU A 157 -3.00 19.94 -5.56
CA LEU A 157 -3.45 18.63 -6.04
C LEU A 157 -3.93 18.69 -7.49
#